data_dc9af1de195447a8938ba54c56a441e0
#
_entry.id   dc9af1de195447a8938ba54c56a441e0
#
_cell.length_a   1.000
_cell.length_b   1.000
_cell.length_c   1.000
_cell.angle_alpha   90.00
_cell.angle_beta   90.00
_cell.angle_gamma   90.00
#
_symmetry.space_group_name_H-M   'P 1'
#
loop_
_entity.id
_entity.type
_entity.pdbx_description
1 polymer ?
#
loop_
_entity_poly.entity_id
_entity_poly.type
_entity_poly.pdbx_seq_one_letter_code
_entity_poly.pdbx_strand_id
1 'polypeptide(L)'
;ENQTEEKTQYNLFDKGACVVSDNGVLKLINKDNQSLLSDELTIVSRVGDAVIVKQNGLYGMVNSKGQITVSPQYISLETMVPGKLYVYQVHGNNGMPAFGLVDGNGTIKTIPLYEEFRPYKTQDGILVKAYDSMGKQGLFNEEGEVVMQPLYQVTEPSKIKGLYNITDNLKKGVIGADYKVRVKPDYDDVRILVREDTFFVATSGLKSIVSKRVTQKIFETEGLILDIFKQSDGSICFVVEQDLFYGVCTSEGKWLIEPQYDEVLGIVAGKMCVRKG
;
A
#
# COMPACT_ATOMS: atom_id res chain seq x y z
N GLU A 1 -28.65 -46.55 11.65
CA GLU A 1 -27.77 -45.51 11.05
C GLU A 1 -28.15 -44.14 11.66
N ASN A 2 -27.44 -43.75 12.71
CA ASN A 2 -27.57 -42.43 13.34
C ASN A 2 -26.64 -41.45 12.61
N GLN A 3 -27.19 -40.61 11.74
CA GLN A 3 -26.50 -39.42 11.28
C GLN A 3 -26.57 -38.38 12.41
N THR A 4 -25.46 -38.19 13.09
CA THR A 4 -25.24 -37.04 13.97
C THR A 4 -25.08 -35.82 13.07
N GLU A 5 -26.13 -35.00 12.94
CA GLU A 5 -26.03 -33.63 12.41
C GLU A 5 -25.07 -32.84 13.31
N GLU A 6 -23.87 -32.56 12.82
CA GLU A 6 -23.01 -31.52 13.40
C GLU A 6 -23.73 -30.19 13.26
N LYS A 7 -24.40 -29.76 14.34
CA LYS A 7 -24.90 -28.38 14.45
C LYS A 7 -23.73 -27.45 14.48
N THR A 8 -23.42 -26.83 13.34
CA THR A 8 -22.51 -25.69 13.27
C THR A 8 -23.10 -24.58 14.15
N GLN A 9 -22.53 -24.39 15.33
CA GLN A 9 -22.98 -23.39 16.29
C GLN A 9 -22.52 -22.00 15.78
N TYR A 10 -23.38 -21.33 15.01
CA TYR A 10 -23.14 -19.93 14.63
C TYR A 10 -23.20 -19.06 15.87
N ASN A 11 -22.08 -18.47 16.26
CA ASN A 11 -22.06 -17.48 17.33
C ASN A 11 -22.61 -16.16 16.80
N LEU A 12 -23.92 -16.00 16.82
CA LEU A 12 -24.62 -14.80 16.34
C LEU A 12 -24.27 -13.56 17.16
N PHE A 13 -23.78 -13.75 18.40
CA PHE A 13 -23.45 -12.68 19.30
C PHE A 13 -21.92 -12.48 19.39
N ASP A 14 -21.41 -11.54 18.61
CA ASP A 14 -20.03 -11.07 18.78
C ASP A 14 -19.99 -10.00 19.87
N LYS A 15 -19.07 -10.15 20.84
CA LYS A 15 -18.92 -9.26 22.01
C LYS A 15 -20.23 -9.01 22.77
N GLY A 16 -21.13 -9.99 22.77
CA GLY A 16 -22.38 -9.95 23.52
C GLY A 16 -23.54 -9.24 22.84
N ALA A 17 -23.39 -8.80 21.60
CA ALA A 17 -24.43 -8.15 20.82
C ALA A 17 -24.60 -8.75 19.45
N CYS A 18 -25.81 -8.62 18.88
CA CYS A 18 -26.15 -9.02 17.52
C CYS A 18 -26.96 -7.92 16.83
N VAL A 19 -26.79 -7.74 15.54
CA VAL A 19 -27.70 -6.93 14.72
C VAL A 19 -28.73 -7.86 14.11
N VAL A 20 -29.99 -7.58 14.37
CA VAL A 20 -31.13 -8.32 13.82
C VAL A 20 -32.01 -7.39 12.98
N SER A 21 -32.74 -7.97 12.03
CA SER A 21 -33.77 -7.24 11.28
C SER A 21 -35.14 -7.58 11.88
N ASP A 22 -35.85 -6.57 12.30
CA ASP A 22 -37.24 -6.66 12.77
C ASP A 22 -38.14 -5.79 11.89
N ASN A 23 -38.97 -6.42 11.07
CA ASN A 23 -39.81 -5.74 10.09
C ASN A 23 -39.03 -4.78 9.14
N GLY A 24 -37.79 -5.15 8.78
CA GLY A 24 -36.93 -4.33 7.91
C GLY A 24 -36.14 -3.24 8.65
N VAL A 25 -36.34 -3.08 9.97
CA VAL A 25 -35.56 -2.17 10.81
C VAL A 25 -34.44 -2.94 11.49
N LEU A 26 -33.21 -2.46 11.37
CA LEU A 26 -32.04 -3.06 12.04
C LEU A 26 -32.02 -2.63 13.51
N LYS A 27 -31.87 -3.61 14.40
CA LYS A 27 -31.73 -3.41 15.85
C LYS A 27 -30.46 -4.05 16.37
N LEU A 28 -29.75 -3.37 17.26
CA LEU A 28 -28.64 -3.94 18.01
C LEU A 28 -29.20 -4.47 19.33
N ILE A 29 -29.14 -5.78 19.53
CA ILE A 29 -29.70 -6.44 20.73
C ILE A 29 -28.64 -7.18 21.52
N ASN A 30 -28.85 -7.32 22.82
CA ASN A 30 -28.09 -8.20 23.69
C ASN A 30 -28.68 -9.64 23.70
N LYS A 31 -28.05 -10.53 24.46
CA LYS A 31 -28.49 -11.93 24.63
C LYS A 31 -29.89 -12.09 25.25
N ASP A 32 -30.36 -11.08 25.95
CA ASP A 32 -31.68 -11.04 26.59
C ASP A 32 -32.76 -10.42 25.67
N ASN A 33 -32.40 -10.25 24.37
CA ASN A 33 -33.26 -9.64 23.34
C ASN A 33 -33.66 -8.17 23.62
N GLN A 34 -32.86 -7.47 24.43
CA GLN A 34 -33.08 -6.06 24.73
C GLN A 34 -32.36 -5.19 23.70
N SER A 35 -33.04 -4.14 23.22
CA SER A 35 -32.41 -3.13 22.36
C SER A 35 -31.31 -2.38 23.10
N LEU A 36 -30.14 -2.25 22.47
CA LEU A 36 -28.99 -1.52 23.02
C LEU A 36 -28.92 -0.08 22.49
N LEU A 37 -29.78 0.30 21.53
CA LEU A 37 -29.83 1.64 20.94
C LEU A 37 -31.18 2.31 21.23
N SER A 38 -31.15 3.64 21.26
CA SER A 38 -32.38 4.43 21.24
C SER A 38 -33.01 4.39 19.85
N ASP A 39 -34.31 4.59 19.76
CA ASP A 39 -35.10 4.61 18.53
C ASP A 39 -34.71 5.75 17.57
N GLU A 40 -33.94 6.74 18.05
CA GLU A 40 -33.43 7.86 17.25
C GLU A 40 -32.23 7.49 16.38
N LEU A 41 -31.56 6.37 16.71
CA LEU A 41 -30.36 5.91 16.00
C LEU A 41 -30.72 4.81 15.00
N THR A 42 -30.48 5.05 13.74
CA THR A 42 -30.64 4.04 12.68
C THR A 42 -29.30 3.36 12.39
N ILE A 43 -29.26 2.03 12.42
CA ILE A 43 -28.08 1.25 12.10
C ILE A 43 -27.87 1.30 10.58
N VAL A 44 -26.64 1.63 10.15
CA VAL A 44 -26.21 1.61 8.75
C VAL A 44 -25.44 0.34 8.46
N SER A 45 -24.44 0.01 9.29
CA SER A 45 -23.62 -1.19 9.14
C SER A 45 -22.96 -1.56 10.47
N ARG A 46 -22.48 -2.81 10.56
CA ARG A 46 -21.68 -3.30 11.67
C ARG A 46 -20.44 -4.01 11.16
N VAL A 47 -19.27 -3.68 11.73
CA VAL A 47 -18.02 -4.38 11.47
C VAL A 47 -17.29 -4.59 12.79
N GLY A 48 -17.26 -5.84 13.26
CA GLY A 48 -16.70 -6.19 14.56
C GLY A 48 -17.45 -5.50 15.70
N ASP A 49 -16.73 -4.73 16.52
CA ASP A 49 -17.30 -4.01 17.67
C ASP A 49 -17.99 -2.69 17.26
N ALA A 50 -17.59 -2.09 16.15
CA ALA A 50 -18.11 -0.81 15.69
C ALA A 50 -19.40 -0.99 14.89
N VAL A 51 -20.41 -0.23 15.25
CA VAL A 51 -21.70 -0.11 14.55
C VAL A 51 -21.82 1.32 14.06
N ILE A 52 -21.85 1.50 12.73
CA ILE A 52 -22.12 2.80 12.13
C ILE A 52 -23.61 3.09 12.26
N VAL A 53 -23.93 4.24 12.81
CA VAL A 53 -25.30 4.71 13.03
C VAL A 53 -25.53 6.05 12.37
N LYS A 54 -26.81 6.38 12.16
CA LYS A 54 -27.26 7.65 11.59
C LYS A 54 -28.35 8.27 12.47
N GLN A 55 -28.26 9.58 12.68
CA GLN A 55 -29.29 10.39 13.36
C GLN A 55 -29.39 11.75 12.65
N ASN A 56 -30.60 12.19 12.35
CA ASN A 56 -30.85 13.47 11.67
C ASN A 56 -30.02 13.69 10.40
N GLY A 57 -29.78 12.61 9.64
CA GLY A 57 -29.01 12.67 8.41
C GLY A 57 -27.48 12.58 8.59
N LEU A 58 -26.96 12.68 9.82
CA LEU A 58 -25.53 12.62 10.13
C LEU A 58 -25.10 11.25 10.66
N TYR A 59 -23.87 10.86 10.37
CA TYR A 59 -23.29 9.58 10.72
C TYR A 59 -22.44 9.67 11.99
N GLY A 60 -22.51 8.61 12.81
CA GLY A 60 -21.72 8.39 14.00
C GLY A 60 -21.40 6.92 14.20
N MET A 61 -20.83 6.56 15.35
CA MET A 61 -20.55 5.18 15.71
C MET A 61 -20.96 4.90 17.16
N VAL A 62 -21.37 3.65 17.40
CA VAL A 62 -21.52 3.06 18.71
C VAL A 62 -20.74 1.75 18.80
N ASN A 63 -20.37 1.34 19.99
CA ASN A 63 -19.78 0.03 20.22
C ASN A 63 -20.87 -1.05 20.40
N SER A 64 -20.46 -2.32 20.55
CA SER A 64 -21.37 -3.45 20.78
C SER A 64 -22.20 -3.36 22.06
N LYS A 65 -21.89 -2.46 23.00
CA LYS A 65 -22.69 -2.18 24.21
C LYS A 65 -23.74 -1.08 24.00
N GLY A 66 -23.82 -0.51 22.77
CA GLY A 66 -24.71 0.62 22.48
C GLY A 66 -24.17 1.98 22.93
N GLN A 67 -22.91 2.05 23.39
CA GLN A 67 -22.32 3.30 23.85
C GLN A 67 -21.79 4.09 22.62
N ILE A 68 -22.12 5.37 22.57
CA ILE A 68 -21.66 6.27 21.50
C ILE A 68 -20.13 6.43 21.60
N THR A 69 -19.39 6.03 20.58
CA THR A 69 -17.96 6.26 20.42
C THR A 69 -17.67 7.46 19.52
N VAL A 70 -18.56 7.71 18.57
CA VAL A 70 -18.55 8.91 17.72
C VAL A 70 -19.97 9.46 17.65
N SER A 71 -20.19 10.66 18.16
CA SER A 71 -21.48 11.31 18.05
C SER A 71 -21.86 11.53 16.59
N PRO A 72 -23.16 11.37 16.20
CA PRO A 72 -23.62 11.66 14.85
C PRO A 72 -23.34 13.12 14.46
N GLN A 73 -22.31 13.33 13.63
CA GLN A 73 -21.85 14.67 13.22
C GLN A 73 -21.23 14.70 11.82
N TYR A 74 -20.96 13.55 11.22
CA TYR A 74 -20.31 13.45 9.93
C TYR A 74 -21.29 13.34 8.77
N ILE A 75 -20.93 13.86 7.60
CA ILE A 75 -21.74 13.77 6.38
C ILE A 75 -21.75 12.32 5.85
N SER A 76 -20.61 11.64 5.95
CA SER A 76 -20.47 10.20 5.73
C SER A 76 -19.46 9.60 6.69
N LEU A 77 -19.53 8.29 6.86
CA LEU A 77 -18.62 7.49 7.66
C LEU A 77 -18.52 6.10 7.03
N GLU A 78 -17.35 5.73 6.54
CA GLU A 78 -17.14 4.49 5.79
C GLU A 78 -15.97 3.69 6.35
N THR A 79 -16.05 2.36 6.27
CA THR A 79 -14.98 1.48 6.74
C THR A 79 -13.82 1.44 5.76
N MET A 80 -12.62 1.77 6.22
CA MET A 80 -11.36 1.63 5.47
C MET A 80 -10.64 0.33 5.82
N VAL A 81 -10.46 0.09 7.12
CA VAL A 81 -9.89 -1.17 7.63
C VAL A 81 -10.93 -1.76 8.60
N PRO A 82 -11.46 -2.96 8.31
CA PRO A 82 -12.52 -3.57 9.10
C PRO A 82 -12.22 -3.62 10.60
N GLY A 83 -13.10 -3.02 11.41
CA GLY A 83 -12.98 -2.99 12.85
C GLY A 83 -11.90 -2.06 13.44
N LYS A 84 -11.10 -1.41 12.60
CA LYS A 84 -9.97 -0.58 13.04
C LYS A 84 -10.09 0.88 12.60
N LEU A 85 -10.30 1.14 11.31
CA LEU A 85 -10.15 2.48 10.73
C LEU A 85 -11.32 2.83 9.81
N TYR A 86 -11.81 4.05 9.96
CA TYR A 86 -12.95 4.59 9.23
C TYR A 86 -12.57 5.95 8.63
N VAL A 87 -13.08 6.25 7.43
CA VAL A 87 -13.01 7.58 6.85
C VAL A 87 -14.29 8.34 7.16
N TYR A 88 -14.14 9.56 7.64
CA TYR A 88 -15.23 10.47 7.84
C TYR A 88 -15.17 11.64 6.89
N GLN A 89 -16.32 12.18 6.50
CA GLN A 89 -16.46 13.34 5.65
C GLN A 89 -17.08 14.52 6.41
N VAL A 90 -16.55 15.70 6.15
CA VAL A 90 -17.11 16.99 6.58
C VAL A 90 -17.16 17.96 5.40
N HIS A 91 -17.81 19.10 5.58
CA HIS A 91 -17.64 20.26 4.70
C HIS A 91 -16.29 20.92 5.02
N GLY A 92 -15.42 21.02 4.02
CA GLY A 92 -14.20 21.81 4.14
C GLY A 92 -14.48 23.31 4.14
N ASN A 93 -13.47 24.12 4.45
CA ASN A 93 -13.57 25.58 4.55
C ASN A 93 -14.03 26.27 3.23
N ASN A 94 -13.82 25.60 2.09
CA ASN A 94 -14.23 26.04 0.77
C ASN A 94 -15.60 25.48 0.33
N GLY A 95 -16.32 24.79 1.23
CA GLY A 95 -17.58 24.09 0.95
C GLY A 95 -17.43 22.76 0.19
N MET A 96 -16.22 22.39 -0.22
CA MET A 96 -15.94 21.10 -0.86
C MET A 96 -15.86 19.99 0.20
N PRO A 97 -16.11 18.72 -0.18
CA PRO A 97 -15.89 17.59 0.71
C PRO A 97 -14.44 17.54 1.21
N ALA A 98 -14.26 17.30 2.49
CA ALA A 98 -12.97 17.05 3.09
C ALA A 98 -13.05 15.80 3.97
N PHE A 99 -12.03 14.95 3.88
CA PHE A 99 -12.02 13.65 4.52
C PHE A 99 -10.89 13.53 5.55
N GLY A 100 -11.18 12.81 6.63
CA GLY A 100 -10.21 12.45 7.66
C GLY A 100 -10.39 11.00 8.11
N LEU A 101 -9.51 10.53 8.99
CA LEU A 101 -9.54 9.18 9.53
C LEU A 101 -9.87 9.19 11.02
N VAL A 102 -10.69 8.23 11.46
CA VAL A 102 -11.07 8.00 12.85
C VAL A 102 -11.03 6.50 13.15
N ASP A 103 -10.63 6.11 14.35
CA ASP A 103 -10.69 4.71 14.77
C ASP A 103 -12.08 4.34 15.34
N GLY A 104 -12.28 3.04 15.62
CA GLY A 104 -13.54 2.53 16.16
C GLY A 104 -13.91 3.04 17.57
N ASN A 105 -12.95 3.64 18.28
CA ASN A 105 -13.16 4.25 19.59
C ASN A 105 -13.47 5.76 19.50
N GLY A 106 -13.48 6.33 18.30
CA GLY A 106 -13.70 7.75 18.07
C GLY A 106 -12.46 8.62 18.15
N THR A 107 -11.25 8.01 18.19
CA THR A 107 -10.00 8.78 18.17
C THR A 107 -9.69 9.25 16.75
N ILE A 108 -9.60 10.55 16.56
CA ILE A 108 -9.21 11.15 15.28
C ILE A 108 -7.75 10.79 14.98
N LYS A 109 -7.50 10.15 13.85
CA LYS A 109 -6.17 9.78 13.36
C LYS A 109 -5.60 10.84 12.42
N THR A 110 -6.45 11.43 11.60
CA THR A 110 -6.10 12.59 10.77
C THR A 110 -7.27 13.54 10.65
N ILE A 111 -6.97 14.83 10.70
CA ILE A 111 -7.95 15.90 10.46
C ILE A 111 -8.37 15.88 8.97
N PRO A 112 -9.52 16.51 8.61
CA PRO A 112 -10.08 16.45 7.27
C PRO A 112 -9.32 17.37 6.31
N LEU A 113 -8.16 16.91 5.83
CA LEU A 113 -7.28 17.63 4.88
C LEU A 113 -7.15 16.94 3.51
N TYR A 114 -7.78 15.77 3.36
CA TYR A 114 -7.66 14.95 2.16
C TYR A 114 -8.94 15.01 1.34
N GLU A 115 -8.80 14.79 0.02
CA GLU A 115 -9.94 14.72 -0.90
C GLU A 115 -10.46 13.29 -1.05
N GLU A 116 -9.63 12.28 -0.75
CA GLU A 116 -10.03 10.88 -0.88
C GLU A 116 -9.14 9.97 -0.05
N PHE A 117 -9.72 8.84 0.38
CA PHE A 117 -9.00 7.68 0.96
C PHE A 117 -9.41 6.40 0.23
N ARG A 118 -8.44 5.50 -0.01
CA ARG A 118 -8.67 4.17 -0.60
C ARG A 118 -7.90 3.10 0.15
N PRO A 119 -8.54 1.97 0.50
CA PRO A 119 -7.82 0.82 1.06
C PRO A 119 -6.94 0.19 -0.03
N TYR A 120 -5.74 -0.21 0.35
CA TYR A 120 -4.76 -0.85 -0.53
C TYR A 120 -4.21 -2.11 0.12
N LYS A 121 -4.59 -3.28 -0.41
CA LYS A 121 -4.11 -4.57 0.10
C LYS A 121 -2.68 -4.82 -0.32
N THR A 122 -1.84 -5.18 0.64
CA THR A 122 -0.45 -5.62 0.45
C THR A 122 -0.28 -7.06 0.94
N GLN A 123 0.90 -7.63 0.77
CA GLN A 123 1.22 -8.95 1.34
C GLN A 123 1.28 -8.91 2.87
N ASP A 124 1.62 -7.76 3.46
CA ASP A 124 1.81 -7.57 4.90
C ASP A 124 0.56 -7.01 5.63
N GLY A 125 -0.55 -6.76 4.91
CA GLY A 125 -1.77 -6.20 5.47
C GLY A 125 -2.42 -5.16 4.59
N ILE A 126 -3.18 -4.24 5.20
CA ILE A 126 -3.86 -3.16 4.49
C ILE A 126 -3.14 -1.85 4.76
N LEU A 127 -2.78 -1.13 3.71
CA LEU A 127 -2.45 0.29 3.77
C LEU A 127 -3.68 1.11 3.32
N VAL A 128 -3.73 2.37 3.74
CA VAL A 128 -4.74 3.31 3.28
C VAL A 128 -4.04 4.41 2.50
N LYS A 129 -4.35 4.51 1.21
CA LYS A 129 -3.90 5.61 0.34
C LYS A 129 -4.75 6.84 0.61
N ALA A 130 -4.12 7.98 0.77
CA ALA A 130 -4.76 9.28 0.95
C ALA A 130 -4.32 10.23 -0.16
N TYR A 131 -5.25 11.00 -0.71
CA TYR A 131 -4.97 11.95 -1.79
C TYR A 131 -5.22 13.36 -1.29
N ASP A 132 -4.22 14.23 -1.41
CA ASP A 132 -4.37 15.64 -1.09
C ASP A 132 -4.97 16.45 -2.26
N SER A 133 -5.23 17.74 -2.04
CA SER A 133 -5.80 18.65 -3.04
C SER A 133 -4.90 18.91 -4.26
N MET A 134 -3.65 18.48 -4.22
CA MET A 134 -2.72 18.52 -5.36
C MET A 134 -2.63 17.18 -6.08
N GLY A 135 -3.46 16.18 -5.70
CA GLY A 135 -3.42 14.83 -6.24
C GLY A 135 -2.20 14.02 -5.79
N LYS A 136 -1.49 14.46 -4.77
CA LYS A 136 -0.36 13.70 -4.20
C LYS A 136 -0.85 12.64 -3.24
N GLN A 137 -0.18 11.49 -3.26
CA GLN A 137 -0.57 10.30 -2.52
C GLN A 137 0.27 10.09 -1.27
N GLY A 138 -0.38 10.08 -0.12
CA GLY A 138 0.16 9.60 1.15
C GLY A 138 -0.24 8.16 1.45
N LEU A 139 0.40 7.54 2.43
CA LEU A 139 0.11 6.19 2.92
C LEU A 139 -0.04 6.19 4.43
N PHE A 140 -1.06 5.48 4.91
CA PHE A 140 -1.30 5.21 6.33
C PHE A 140 -1.34 3.70 6.56
N ASN A 141 -0.96 3.26 7.78
CA ASN A 141 -1.13 1.87 8.21
C ASN A 141 -2.56 1.59 8.68
N GLU A 142 -2.82 0.35 9.11
CA GLU A 142 -4.14 -0.08 9.61
C GLU A 142 -4.59 0.65 10.88
N GLU A 143 -3.66 1.21 11.65
CA GLU A 143 -3.89 1.99 12.86
C GLU A 143 -4.13 3.49 12.57
N GLY A 144 -4.01 3.91 11.29
CA GLY A 144 -4.16 5.29 10.86
C GLY A 144 -2.90 6.16 11.12
N GLU A 145 -1.75 5.54 11.33
CA GLU A 145 -0.48 6.24 11.46
C GLU A 145 0.13 6.49 10.08
N VAL A 146 0.81 7.61 9.93
CA VAL A 146 1.44 8.00 8.67
C VAL A 146 2.63 7.10 8.38
N VAL A 147 2.57 6.36 7.27
CA VAL A 147 3.69 5.59 6.70
C VAL A 147 4.49 6.45 5.73
N MET A 148 3.81 7.26 4.91
CA MET A 148 4.43 8.19 3.98
C MET A 148 3.54 9.42 3.78
N GLN A 149 4.12 10.61 3.87
CA GLN A 149 3.44 11.86 3.57
C GLN A 149 3.14 12.00 2.07
N PRO A 150 2.12 12.77 1.66
CA PRO A 150 1.77 12.98 0.25
C PRO A 150 2.78 13.92 -0.42
N LEU A 151 3.92 13.37 -0.83
CA LEU A 151 5.01 14.12 -1.48
C LEU A 151 5.02 13.97 -3.01
N TYR A 152 4.51 12.85 -3.52
CA TYR A 152 4.56 12.47 -4.92
C TYR A 152 3.16 12.07 -5.44
N GLN A 153 2.95 12.15 -6.77
CA GLN A 153 1.67 11.78 -7.40
C GLN A 153 1.32 10.30 -7.19
N VAL A 154 2.34 9.43 -7.14
CA VAL A 154 2.16 8.02 -6.77
C VAL A 154 3.23 7.63 -5.76
N THR A 155 2.81 6.89 -4.73
CA THR A 155 3.69 6.28 -3.74
C THR A 155 3.17 4.88 -3.43
N GLU A 156 3.99 3.87 -3.70
CA GLU A 156 3.62 2.46 -3.51
C GLU A 156 4.73 1.68 -2.83
N PRO A 157 4.40 0.74 -1.92
CA PRO A 157 5.39 -0.14 -1.35
C PRO A 157 6.14 -0.90 -2.45
N SER A 158 7.46 -0.98 -2.32
CA SER A 158 8.26 -1.85 -3.18
C SER A 158 8.25 -3.29 -2.62
N LYS A 159 8.83 -4.23 -3.36
CA LYS A 159 9.08 -5.60 -2.86
C LYS A 159 10.08 -5.64 -1.69
N ILE A 160 10.78 -4.56 -1.43
CA ILE A 160 11.76 -4.43 -0.35
C ILE A 160 11.12 -3.63 0.78
N LYS A 161 11.00 -4.24 1.95
CA LYS A 161 10.44 -3.57 3.13
C LYS A 161 11.20 -2.27 3.43
N GLY A 162 10.43 -1.20 3.66
CA GLY A 162 10.98 0.14 3.94
C GLY A 162 11.44 0.93 2.72
N LEU A 163 11.24 0.41 1.49
CA LEU A 163 11.41 1.16 0.26
C LEU A 163 10.07 1.32 -0.46
N TYR A 164 9.88 2.47 -1.08
CA TYR A 164 8.67 2.83 -1.82
C TYR A 164 9.05 3.30 -3.22
N ASN A 165 8.35 2.77 -4.22
CA ASN A 165 8.38 3.31 -5.57
C ASN A 165 7.59 4.61 -5.59
N ILE A 166 8.16 5.65 -6.16
CA ILE A 166 7.51 6.95 -6.32
C ILE A 166 7.43 7.31 -7.80
N THR A 167 6.36 8.02 -8.14
CA THR A 167 6.21 8.61 -9.48
C THR A 167 5.81 10.07 -9.34
N ASP A 168 6.48 10.92 -10.07
CA ASP A 168 6.13 12.33 -10.21
C ASP A 168 6.31 12.75 -11.66
N ASN A 169 5.31 13.43 -12.24
CA ASN A 169 5.30 13.82 -13.66
C ASN A 169 5.68 12.67 -14.62
N LEU A 170 5.11 11.49 -14.39
CA LEU A 170 5.35 10.24 -15.14
C LEU A 170 6.78 9.68 -15.00
N LYS A 171 7.65 10.31 -14.21
CA LYS A 171 9.00 9.83 -13.93
C LYS A 171 9.04 9.06 -12.62
N LYS A 172 9.79 7.97 -12.62
CA LYS A 172 9.89 7.02 -11.51
C LYS A 172 11.13 7.26 -10.67
N GLY A 173 11.02 6.97 -9.39
CA GLY A 173 12.09 7.01 -8.41
C GLY A 173 11.86 6.04 -7.26
N VAL A 174 12.68 6.12 -6.24
CA VAL A 174 12.59 5.31 -5.01
C VAL A 174 12.90 6.17 -3.79
N ILE A 175 12.05 6.07 -2.75
CA ILE A 175 12.24 6.71 -1.45
C ILE A 175 12.25 5.66 -0.33
N GLY A 176 13.00 5.90 0.72
CA GLY A 176 12.98 5.07 1.92
C GLY A 176 11.92 5.51 2.92
N ALA A 177 11.54 4.62 3.85
CA ALA A 177 10.68 4.95 5.00
C ALA A 177 11.31 6.06 5.91
N ASP A 178 12.61 6.26 5.81
CA ASP A 178 13.35 7.34 6.45
C ASP A 178 13.25 8.68 5.69
N TYR A 179 12.38 8.78 4.70
CA TYR A 179 12.18 9.93 3.81
C TYR A 179 13.42 10.32 2.98
N LYS A 180 14.47 9.48 2.93
CA LYS A 180 15.62 9.71 2.06
C LYS A 180 15.36 9.15 0.68
N VAL A 181 15.45 10.01 -0.33
CA VAL A 181 15.36 9.61 -1.74
C VAL A 181 16.55 8.73 -2.08
N ARG A 182 16.29 7.53 -2.60
CA ARG A 182 17.29 6.58 -3.09
C ARG A 182 17.60 6.79 -4.56
N VAL A 183 16.54 7.05 -5.33
CA VAL A 183 16.59 7.43 -6.74
C VAL A 183 15.57 8.54 -6.94
N LYS A 184 15.99 9.67 -7.51
CA LYS A 184 15.08 10.77 -7.84
C LYS A 184 14.05 10.32 -8.88
N PRO A 185 12.83 10.89 -8.89
CA PRO A 185 11.83 10.58 -9.91
C PRO A 185 12.12 11.33 -11.23
N ASP A 186 13.26 11.00 -11.85
CA ASP A 186 13.76 11.60 -13.10
C ASP A 186 13.84 10.58 -14.24
N TYR A 187 13.51 9.31 -13.99
CA TYR A 187 13.73 8.20 -14.91
C TYR A 187 12.41 7.62 -15.43
N ASP A 188 12.49 6.98 -16.62
CA ASP A 188 11.33 6.30 -17.24
C ASP A 188 10.97 5.01 -16.50
N ASP A 189 12.01 4.31 -16.00
CA ASP A 189 11.82 3.14 -15.15
C ASP A 189 12.91 3.05 -14.07
N VAL A 190 12.55 2.46 -12.93
CA VAL A 190 13.47 2.14 -11.84
C VAL A 190 13.15 0.76 -11.31
N ARG A 191 14.14 -0.12 -11.35
CA ARG A 191 14.08 -1.47 -10.78
C ARG A 191 15.00 -1.59 -9.58
N ILE A 192 14.56 -2.34 -8.59
CA ILE A 192 15.35 -2.67 -7.41
C ILE A 192 15.80 -4.11 -7.55
N LEU A 193 17.09 -4.33 -7.68
CA LEU A 193 17.70 -5.65 -7.76
C LEU A 193 18.38 -5.97 -6.43
N VAL A 194 18.01 -7.09 -5.83
CA VAL A 194 18.60 -7.59 -4.59
C VAL A 194 19.43 -8.81 -4.90
N ARG A 195 20.69 -8.72 -4.54
CA ARG A 195 21.63 -9.82 -4.54
C ARG A 195 22.23 -9.92 -3.13
N GLU A 196 23.53 -9.90 -2.95
CA GLU A 196 24.15 -9.71 -1.63
C GLU A 196 23.95 -8.27 -1.13
N ASP A 197 23.80 -7.33 -2.05
CA ASP A 197 23.49 -5.91 -1.84
C ASP A 197 22.23 -5.50 -2.58
N THR A 198 21.70 -4.31 -2.25
CA THR A 198 20.58 -3.69 -2.97
C THR A 198 21.11 -2.72 -4.01
N PHE A 199 20.72 -2.92 -5.25
CA PHE A 199 21.06 -2.08 -6.39
C PHE A 199 19.81 -1.43 -6.96
N PHE A 200 19.93 -0.17 -7.36
CA PHE A 200 18.90 0.59 -8.05
C PHE A 200 19.33 0.75 -9.51
N VAL A 201 18.55 0.21 -10.43
CA VAL A 201 18.74 0.34 -11.87
C VAL A 201 17.72 1.33 -12.41
N ALA A 202 18.16 2.51 -12.73
CA ALA A 202 17.36 3.58 -13.30
C ALA A 202 17.59 3.67 -14.81
N THR A 203 16.52 3.77 -15.61
CA THR A 203 16.57 3.73 -17.07
C THR A 203 15.88 4.96 -17.65
N SER A 204 16.52 5.61 -18.64
CA SER A 204 15.95 6.67 -19.47
C SER A 204 16.24 6.36 -20.93
N GLY A 205 15.21 6.07 -21.74
CA GLY A 205 15.38 5.54 -23.08
C GLY A 205 16.19 4.25 -23.07
N LEU A 206 17.29 4.21 -23.81
CA LEU A 206 18.22 3.07 -23.86
C LEU A 206 19.35 3.16 -22.83
N LYS A 207 19.40 4.25 -22.05
CA LYS A 207 20.48 4.48 -21.10
C LYS A 207 20.11 3.97 -19.70
N SER A 208 20.98 3.19 -19.10
CA SER A 208 20.82 2.66 -17.75
C SER A 208 21.92 3.15 -16.81
N ILE A 209 21.51 3.49 -15.59
CA ILE A 209 22.40 3.89 -14.50
C ILE A 209 22.19 2.94 -13.34
N VAL A 210 23.26 2.40 -12.78
CA VAL A 210 23.23 1.59 -11.56
C VAL A 210 23.79 2.39 -10.40
N SER A 211 23.06 2.39 -9.29
CA SER A 211 23.54 2.94 -8.03
C SER A 211 23.30 1.96 -6.88
N LYS A 212 24.15 2.04 -5.86
CA LYS A 212 24.05 1.27 -4.62
C LYS A 212 23.41 2.06 -3.49
N ARG A 213 23.55 3.40 -3.55
CA ARG A 213 22.98 4.39 -2.62
C ARG A 213 22.65 5.67 -3.39
N VAL A 214 21.85 6.54 -2.78
CA VAL A 214 21.33 7.79 -3.39
C VAL A 214 22.35 8.59 -4.22
N THR A 215 23.62 8.55 -3.88
CA THR A 215 24.66 9.38 -4.50
C THR A 215 25.80 8.57 -5.10
N GLN A 216 25.77 7.25 -4.98
CA GLN A 216 26.86 6.40 -5.43
C GLN A 216 26.48 5.70 -6.73
N LYS A 217 26.60 6.42 -7.85
CA LYS A 217 26.59 5.80 -9.17
C LYS A 217 27.76 4.82 -9.25
N ILE A 218 27.46 3.57 -9.61
CA ILE A 218 28.46 2.52 -9.76
C ILE A 218 28.79 2.37 -11.24
N PHE A 219 27.76 2.42 -12.09
CA PHE A 219 27.89 2.10 -13.50
C PHE A 219 26.87 2.87 -14.33
N GLU A 220 27.20 3.14 -15.59
CA GLU A 220 26.32 3.76 -16.58
C GLU A 220 26.65 3.18 -17.96
N THR A 221 25.63 2.87 -18.75
CA THR A 221 25.77 2.30 -20.09
C THR A 221 24.66 2.80 -21.03
N GLU A 222 24.92 2.80 -22.31
CA GLU A 222 23.92 3.02 -23.39
C GLU A 222 23.09 1.76 -23.68
N GLY A 223 23.04 0.79 -22.80
CA GLY A 223 22.25 -0.42 -22.92
C GLY A 223 21.32 -0.62 -21.74
N LEU A 224 20.42 -1.58 -21.85
CA LEU A 224 19.52 -1.98 -20.77
C LEU A 224 20.22 -2.98 -19.87
N ILE A 225 20.36 -2.66 -18.60
CA ILE A 225 20.89 -3.59 -17.60
C ILE A 225 19.77 -4.55 -17.19
N LEU A 226 19.96 -5.84 -17.47
CA LEU A 226 18.95 -6.86 -17.20
C LEU A 226 19.16 -7.55 -15.85
N ASP A 227 20.42 -7.81 -15.48
CA ASP A 227 20.76 -8.45 -14.21
C ASP A 227 22.13 -7.99 -13.70
N ILE A 228 22.39 -8.28 -12.43
CA ILE A 228 23.62 -7.98 -11.71
C ILE A 228 24.05 -9.24 -10.99
N PHE A 229 25.32 -9.59 -11.07
CA PHE A 229 25.87 -10.72 -10.33
C PHE A 229 27.28 -10.39 -9.81
N LYS A 230 27.70 -11.13 -8.81
CA LYS A 230 29.01 -11.03 -8.21
C LYS A 230 29.86 -12.25 -8.61
N GLN A 231 31.07 -12.02 -9.03
CA GLN A 231 32.03 -13.08 -9.32
C GLN A 231 32.66 -13.62 -8.04
N SER A 232 33.37 -14.75 -8.17
CA SER A 232 34.05 -15.38 -7.04
C SER A 232 35.14 -14.52 -6.40
N ASP A 233 35.72 -13.58 -7.15
CA ASP A 233 36.69 -12.60 -6.67
C ASP A 233 36.04 -11.38 -5.98
N GLY A 234 34.69 -11.33 -5.93
CA GLY A 234 33.94 -10.24 -5.35
C GLY A 234 33.61 -9.10 -6.31
N SER A 235 34.09 -9.13 -7.56
CA SER A 235 33.78 -8.12 -8.58
C SER A 235 32.31 -8.17 -8.99
N ILE A 236 31.74 -7.00 -9.29
CA ILE A 236 30.34 -6.87 -9.72
C ILE A 236 30.31 -6.79 -11.25
N CYS A 237 29.45 -7.60 -11.86
CA CYS A 237 29.23 -7.64 -13.29
C CYS A 237 27.76 -7.42 -13.62
N PHE A 238 27.53 -6.86 -14.81
CA PHE A 238 26.22 -6.51 -15.32
C PHE A 238 25.93 -7.26 -16.61
N VAL A 239 24.74 -7.86 -16.71
CA VAL A 239 24.21 -8.33 -18.00
C VAL A 239 23.57 -7.14 -18.68
N VAL A 240 24.04 -6.80 -19.84
CA VAL A 240 23.61 -5.64 -20.62
C VAL A 240 23.06 -6.11 -21.96
N GLU A 241 21.88 -5.60 -22.33
CA GLU A 241 21.33 -5.67 -23.67
C GLU A 241 21.68 -4.36 -24.40
N GLN A 242 22.34 -4.47 -25.51
CA GLN A 242 22.63 -3.36 -26.41
C GLN A 242 22.41 -3.81 -27.85
N ASP A 243 21.65 -3.01 -28.61
CA ASP A 243 21.32 -3.30 -30.01
C ASP A 243 20.71 -4.69 -30.24
N LEU A 244 19.86 -5.15 -29.29
CA LEU A 244 19.21 -6.47 -29.24
C LEU A 244 20.17 -7.65 -28.99
N PHE A 245 21.43 -7.38 -28.65
CA PHE A 245 22.38 -8.40 -28.26
C PHE A 245 22.76 -8.27 -26.78
N TYR A 246 23.10 -9.41 -26.21
CA TYR A 246 23.42 -9.52 -24.78
C TYR A 246 24.94 -9.68 -24.60
N GLY A 247 25.46 -8.94 -23.63
CA GLY A 247 26.85 -9.00 -23.19
C GLY A 247 27.00 -8.90 -21.70
N VAL A 248 28.25 -8.98 -21.22
CA VAL A 248 28.58 -8.80 -19.79
C VAL A 248 29.70 -7.81 -19.67
N CYS A 249 29.55 -6.84 -18.79
CA CYS A 249 30.59 -5.87 -18.45
C CYS A 249 30.86 -5.81 -16.95
N THR A 250 32.02 -5.32 -16.57
CA THR A 250 32.39 -5.02 -15.19
C THR A 250 31.83 -3.68 -14.73
N SER A 251 31.93 -3.39 -13.43
CA SER A 251 31.59 -2.08 -12.87
C SER A 251 32.45 -0.92 -13.37
N GLU A 252 33.62 -1.21 -13.96
CA GLU A 252 34.48 -0.21 -14.61
C GLU A 252 34.12 0.01 -16.10
N GLY A 253 33.08 -0.67 -16.61
CA GLY A 253 32.65 -0.55 -18.00
C GLY A 253 33.45 -1.39 -18.99
N LYS A 254 34.33 -2.28 -18.49
CA LYS A 254 35.07 -3.19 -19.34
C LYS A 254 34.22 -4.39 -19.72
N TRP A 255 34.06 -4.62 -21.03
CA TRP A 255 33.38 -5.82 -21.51
C TRP A 255 34.21 -7.08 -21.19
N LEU A 256 33.58 -8.01 -20.48
CA LEU A 256 34.04 -9.40 -20.33
C LEU A 256 33.56 -10.25 -21.51
N ILE A 257 32.35 -9.95 -21.97
CA ILE A 257 31.70 -10.55 -23.12
C ILE A 257 31.01 -9.38 -23.85
N GLU A 258 31.44 -9.04 -25.04
CA GLU A 258 30.77 -8.00 -25.82
C GLU A 258 29.35 -8.44 -26.22
N PRO A 259 28.41 -7.51 -26.45
CA PRO A 259 27.06 -7.81 -26.90
C PRO A 259 27.09 -8.56 -28.23
N GLN A 260 26.79 -9.86 -28.23
CA GLN A 260 26.85 -10.72 -29.40
C GLN A 260 25.95 -11.97 -29.30
N TYR A 261 25.25 -12.14 -28.23
CA TYR A 261 24.38 -13.29 -27.99
C TYR A 261 22.93 -12.87 -28.14
N ASP A 262 22.09 -13.76 -28.70
CA ASP A 262 20.67 -13.50 -28.92
C ASP A 262 19.82 -13.71 -27.64
N GLU A 263 20.36 -14.43 -26.66
CA GLU A 263 19.65 -14.70 -25.42
C GLU A 263 20.60 -15.06 -24.29
N VAL A 264 20.27 -14.63 -23.08
CA VAL A 264 20.85 -15.10 -21.82
C VAL A 264 19.86 -16.02 -21.14
N LEU A 265 20.18 -17.33 -21.08
CA LEU A 265 19.32 -18.35 -20.50
C LEU A 265 19.44 -18.42 -18.97
N GLY A 266 20.52 -17.90 -18.42
CA GLY A 266 20.74 -17.85 -16.98
C GLY A 266 22.22 -17.71 -16.59
N ILE A 267 22.45 -17.47 -15.31
CA ILE A 267 23.78 -17.44 -14.71
C ILE A 267 23.80 -18.44 -13.57
N VAL A 268 24.66 -19.44 -13.69
CA VAL A 268 24.83 -20.50 -12.67
C VAL A 268 26.31 -20.62 -12.32
N ALA A 269 26.62 -20.53 -11.03
CA ALA A 269 27.98 -20.62 -10.48
C ALA A 269 28.99 -19.70 -11.21
N GLY A 270 28.59 -18.47 -11.50
CA GLY A 270 29.43 -17.47 -12.20
C GLY A 270 29.63 -17.74 -13.70
N LYS A 271 28.93 -18.73 -14.27
CA LYS A 271 28.93 -19.02 -15.71
C LYS A 271 27.61 -18.58 -16.33
N MET A 272 27.68 -17.84 -17.41
CA MET A 272 26.54 -17.41 -18.20
C MET A 272 26.19 -18.48 -19.25
N CYS A 273 24.94 -18.94 -19.23
CA CYS A 273 24.38 -19.76 -20.31
C CYS A 273 23.76 -18.83 -21.36
N VAL A 274 24.21 -18.94 -22.60
CA VAL A 274 23.79 -18.07 -23.70
C VAL A 274 23.39 -18.89 -24.91
N ARG A 275 22.55 -18.30 -25.77
CA ARG A 275 22.27 -18.78 -27.12
C ARG A 275 22.87 -17.81 -28.16
N LYS A 276 23.38 -18.33 -29.24
CA LYS A 276 23.84 -17.61 -30.40
C LYS A 276 23.44 -18.35 -31.68
N GLY A 277 22.63 -17.67 -32.51
CA GLY A 277 22.09 -18.23 -33.78
C GLY A 277 20.78 -18.95 -33.59
#